data_2e95474675654a8534317327a6fc7eb0
#
_entry.id   2e95474675654a8534317327a6fc7eb0
#
_cell.length_a   1.000
_cell.length_b   1.000
_cell.length_c   1.000
_cell.angle_alpha   90.00
_cell.angle_beta   90.00
_cell.angle_gamma   90.00
#
_symmetry.space_group_name_H-M   'P 1'
#
loop_
_entity.id
_entity.type
_entity.pdbx_description
1 polymer ?
#
loop_
_entity_poly.entity_id
_entity_poly.type
_entity_poly.pdbx_seq_one_letter_code
_entity_poly.pdbx_strand_id
1 'polypeptide(L)'
;ENELEKYLDTNACLREIPMGFKAEKLAGRCFLVTGTGKYFKNVEEDPENNLGIIKIAADGETARLLWGWEDGGKFTSELPAHLMSHMSRLSADPENRIVMHTHPTNILAMTFVHDLDERAFTRTLWRMITECMVVFPDGVGVLPWMLCGTNEIGVATAEKMKSARLVVWAQHGL
;
A
#
# COMPACT_ATOMS: atom_id res chain seq x y z
N GLU A 1 8.53 17.07 1.47
CA GLU A 1 8.73 17.62 0.09
C GLU A 1 10.03 18.41 -0.01
N ASN A 2 10.29 19.34 0.90
CA ASN A 2 11.52 20.17 0.87
C ASN A 2 12.83 19.39 0.99
N GLU A 3 12.82 18.19 1.56
CA GLU A 3 14.03 17.35 1.60
C GLU A 3 14.26 16.60 0.28
N LEU A 4 13.21 16.12 -0.36
CA LEU A 4 13.32 15.43 -1.65
C LEU A 4 13.86 16.39 -2.74
N GLU A 5 13.45 17.65 -2.73
CA GLU A 5 13.89 18.67 -3.68
C GLU A 5 15.39 18.97 -3.62
N LYS A 6 16.08 18.59 -2.53
CA LYS A 6 17.54 18.68 -2.44
C LYS A 6 18.26 17.65 -3.32
N TYR A 7 17.59 16.55 -3.64
CA TYR A 7 18.18 15.40 -4.32
C TYR A 7 17.55 15.12 -5.67
N LEU A 8 16.35 15.61 -5.93
CA LEU A 8 15.57 15.32 -7.12
C LEU A 8 14.77 16.55 -7.57
N ASP A 9 14.82 16.85 -8.87
CA ASP A 9 13.92 17.84 -9.47
C ASP A 9 12.49 17.28 -9.51
N THR A 10 11.66 17.73 -8.58
CA THR A 10 10.25 17.30 -8.47
C THR A 10 9.35 17.87 -9.59
N ASN A 11 9.87 18.72 -10.47
CA ASN A 11 9.18 19.22 -11.66
C ASN A 11 9.55 18.42 -12.92
N ALA A 12 10.68 17.68 -12.89
CA ALA A 12 11.03 16.77 -13.95
C ALA A 12 9.97 15.67 -14.11
N CYS A 13 9.91 15.08 -15.27
CA CYS A 13 9.05 13.92 -15.53
C CYS A 13 9.73 13.04 -16.57
N LEU A 14 10.19 11.88 -16.14
CA LEU A 14 10.76 10.87 -17.03
C LEU A 14 9.68 10.21 -17.89
N ARG A 15 8.51 9.97 -17.27
CA ARG A 15 7.39 9.29 -17.90
C ARG A 15 6.09 9.56 -17.15
N GLU A 16 4.99 9.70 -17.87
CA GLU A 16 3.64 9.73 -17.31
C GLU A 16 3.01 8.35 -17.42
N ILE A 17 2.38 7.89 -16.33
CA ILE A 17 1.76 6.56 -16.22
C ILE A 17 0.34 6.75 -15.72
N PRO A 18 -0.68 6.45 -16.54
CA PRO A 18 -2.07 6.47 -16.09
C PRO A 18 -2.28 5.46 -14.95
N MET A 19 -2.97 5.89 -13.88
CA MET A 19 -3.23 5.03 -12.72
C MET A 19 -4.51 4.22 -12.85
N GLY A 20 -5.48 4.70 -13.65
CA GLY A 20 -6.78 4.05 -13.81
C GLY A 20 -7.76 4.29 -12.67
N PHE A 21 -7.44 5.17 -11.74
CA PHE A 21 -8.28 5.61 -10.62
C PHE A 21 -7.89 7.03 -10.18
N LYS A 22 -8.72 7.64 -9.32
CA LYS A 22 -8.48 8.99 -8.80
C LYS A 22 -7.94 8.99 -7.38
N ALA A 23 -6.87 9.78 -7.18
CA ALA A 23 -6.25 10.06 -5.90
C ALA A 23 -6.10 11.59 -5.67
N GLU A 24 -7.17 12.36 -5.89
CA GLU A 24 -7.17 13.83 -5.87
C GLU A 24 -6.58 14.42 -4.58
N LYS A 25 -6.85 13.80 -3.42
CA LYS A 25 -6.30 14.22 -2.12
C LYS A 25 -4.79 14.09 -2.01
N LEU A 26 -4.17 13.35 -2.91
CA LEU A 26 -2.72 13.14 -2.98
C LEU A 26 -2.07 13.91 -4.13
N ALA A 27 -2.82 14.72 -4.88
CA ALA A 27 -2.29 15.53 -5.96
C ALA A 27 -1.10 16.37 -5.49
N GLY A 28 -0.02 16.37 -6.27
CA GLY A 28 1.23 17.06 -5.96
C GLY A 28 2.15 16.31 -4.98
N ARG A 29 1.70 15.26 -4.30
CA ARG A 29 2.53 14.49 -3.36
C ARG A 29 3.41 13.47 -4.10
N CYS A 30 4.59 13.23 -3.52
CA CYS A 30 5.55 12.24 -3.99
C CYS A 30 5.46 10.96 -3.16
N PHE A 31 5.63 9.82 -3.82
CA PHE A 31 5.64 8.50 -3.21
C PHE A 31 6.82 7.68 -3.73
N LEU A 32 7.53 7.02 -2.82
CA LEU A 32 8.46 5.96 -3.15
C LEU A 32 7.67 4.65 -3.21
N VAL A 33 7.70 3.97 -4.35
CA VAL A 33 6.86 2.80 -4.63
C VAL A 33 7.68 1.68 -5.22
N THR A 34 7.40 0.44 -4.81
CA THR A 34 7.98 -0.74 -5.45
C THR A 34 7.40 -0.97 -6.84
N GLY A 35 8.20 -1.48 -7.75
CA GLY A 35 7.75 -1.88 -9.08
C GLY A 35 6.93 -3.18 -9.07
N THR A 36 6.13 -3.39 -10.11
CA THR A 36 5.40 -4.64 -10.29
C THR A 36 6.38 -5.81 -10.45
N GLY A 37 6.14 -6.92 -9.74
CA GLY A 37 7.01 -8.09 -9.75
C GLY A 37 8.37 -7.91 -9.07
N LYS A 38 8.57 -6.81 -8.35
CA LYS A 38 9.80 -6.51 -7.63
C LYS A 38 9.70 -6.91 -6.16
N TYR A 39 10.85 -7.19 -5.54
CA TYR A 39 10.95 -7.69 -4.17
C TYR A 39 11.84 -6.81 -3.31
N PHE A 40 11.47 -6.58 -2.07
CA PHE A 40 12.26 -5.79 -1.12
C PHE A 40 13.70 -6.30 -0.95
N LYS A 41 13.91 -7.61 -1.01
CA LYS A 41 15.26 -8.20 -0.88
C LYS A 41 16.26 -7.74 -1.94
N ASN A 42 15.79 -7.25 -3.08
CA ASN A 42 16.63 -6.79 -4.17
C ASN A 42 16.89 -5.28 -4.14
N VAL A 43 16.21 -4.54 -3.26
CA VAL A 43 16.27 -3.07 -3.23
C VAL A 43 17.66 -2.57 -2.84
N GLU A 44 18.34 -3.26 -1.93
CA GLU A 44 19.67 -2.84 -1.49
C GLU A 44 20.73 -2.97 -2.60
N GLU A 45 20.59 -4.00 -3.43
CA GLU A 45 21.55 -4.29 -4.52
C GLU A 45 21.24 -3.51 -5.81
N ASP A 46 19.97 -3.25 -6.07
CA ASP A 46 19.50 -2.67 -7.34
C ASP A 46 18.26 -1.78 -7.11
N PRO A 47 18.43 -0.64 -6.41
CA PRO A 47 17.30 0.25 -6.09
C PRO A 47 16.65 0.85 -7.33
N GLU A 48 17.42 1.20 -8.35
CA GLU A 48 16.96 1.89 -9.57
C GLU A 48 15.97 1.05 -10.39
N ASN A 49 16.09 -0.27 -10.36
CA ASN A 49 15.16 -1.16 -11.07
C ASN A 49 14.02 -1.67 -10.16
N ASN A 50 14.18 -1.61 -8.84
CA ASN A 50 13.17 -2.14 -7.91
C ASN A 50 12.21 -1.08 -7.35
N LEU A 51 12.61 0.18 -7.34
CA LEU A 51 11.83 1.30 -6.82
C LEU A 51 11.59 2.35 -7.89
N GLY A 52 10.53 3.14 -7.68
CA GLY A 52 10.30 4.36 -8.42
C GLY A 52 9.79 5.46 -7.50
N ILE A 53 10.19 6.70 -7.78
CA ILE A 53 9.60 7.89 -7.15
C ILE A 53 8.60 8.45 -8.13
N ILE A 54 7.35 8.49 -7.71
CA ILE A 54 6.24 9.05 -8.49
C ILE A 54 5.69 10.30 -7.81
N LYS A 55 5.25 11.26 -8.61
CA LYS A 55 4.45 12.41 -8.15
C LYS A 55 3.05 12.30 -8.75
N ILE A 56 2.04 12.42 -7.92
CA ILE A 56 0.65 12.44 -8.40
C ILE A 56 0.39 13.77 -9.10
N ALA A 57 -0.03 13.73 -10.34
CA ALA A 57 -0.34 14.92 -11.13
C ALA A 57 -1.56 15.67 -10.58
N ALA A 58 -1.77 16.90 -11.02
CA ALA A 58 -2.86 17.75 -10.55
C ALA A 58 -4.26 17.17 -10.87
N ASP A 59 -4.37 16.33 -11.90
CA ASP A 59 -5.61 15.60 -12.25
C ASP A 59 -5.99 14.51 -11.25
N GLY A 60 -5.03 14.07 -10.42
CA GLY A 60 -5.20 12.96 -9.48
C GLY A 60 -5.28 11.59 -10.16
N GLU A 61 -5.09 11.49 -11.47
CA GLU A 61 -5.27 10.25 -12.26
C GLU A 61 -3.97 9.77 -12.91
N THR A 62 -2.95 10.63 -12.94
CA THR A 62 -1.66 10.37 -13.59
C THR A 62 -0.55 10.36 -12.55
N ALA A 63 0.29 9.33 -12.58
CA ALA A 63 1.56 9.27 -11.87
C ALA A 63 2.68 9.75 -12.79
N ARG A 64 3.42 10.78 -12.39
CA ARG A 64 4.62 11.26 -13.07
C ARG A 64 5.83 10.58 -12.44
N LEU A 65 6.52 9.73 -13.18
CA LEU A 65 7.76 9.10 -12.74
C LEU A 65 8.87 10.16 -12.71
N LEU A 66 9.48 10.34 -11.55
CA LEU A 66 10.58 11.27 -11.33
C LEU A 66 11.94 10.56 -11.32
N TRP A 67 11.97 9.30 -10.85
CA TRP A 67 13.18 8.49 -10.72
C TRP A 67 12.83 7.00 -10.62
N GLY A 68 13.74 6.14 -11.03
CA GLY A 68 13.68 4.69 -10.90
C GLY A 68 12.99 3.97 -12.05
N TRP A 69 12.84 2.66 -11.91
CA TRP A 69 12.37 1.72 -12.93
C TRP A 69 13.05 1.93 -14.28
N GLU A 70 14.39 1.95 -14.25
CA GLU A 70 15.22 2.18 -15.46
C GLU A 70 15.06 1.06 -16.48
N ASP A 71 14.64 -0.13 -16.04
CA ASP A 71 14.28 -1.27 -16.90
C ASP A 71 12.97 -1.09 -17.67
N GLY A 72 12.32 0.07 -17.57
CA GLY A 72 11.03 0.35 -18.20
C GLY A 72 9.83 -0.16 -17.39
N GLY A 73 10.05 -0.64 -16.17
CA GLY A 73 9.01 -1.09 -15.24
C GLY A 73 8.00 0.00 -14.86
N LYS A 74 7.02 -0.36 -14.08
CA LYS A 74 6.00 0.55 -13.55
C LYS A 74 5.68 0.19 -12.09
N PHE A 75 4.92 1.02 -11.42
CA PHE A 75 4.46 0.78 -10.06
C PHE A 75 3.75 -0.59 -9.89
N THR A 76 3.73 -1.08 -8.65
CA THR A 76 3.02 -2.31 -8.27
C THR A 76 1.57 -2.31 -8.76
N SER A 77 1.04 -3.49 -9.11
CA SER A 77 -0.37 -3.68 -9.45
C SER A 77 -1.32 -3.29 -8.31
N GLU A 78 -0.82 -3.31 -7.07
CA GLU A 78 -1.58 -2.95 -5.87
C GLU A 78 -1.61 -1.44 -5.58
N LEU A 79 -1.12 -0.59 -6.51
CA LEU A 79 -1.11 0.86 -6.33
C LEU A 79 -2.47 1.46 -5.92
N PRO A 80 -3.64 0.99 -6.45
CA PRO A 80 -4.94 1.47 -5.99
C PRO A 80 -5.12 1.30 -4.48
N ALA A 81 -4.85 0.10 -3.95
CA ALA A 81 -4.95 -0.17 -2.52
C ALA A 81 -3.97 0.67 -1.71
N HIS A 82 -2.72 0.84 -2.17
CA HIS A 82 -1.73 1.67 -1.49
C HIS A 82 -2.15 3.13 -1.39
N LEU A 83 -2.50 3.78 -2.50
CA LEU A 83 -2.83 5.21 -2.48
C LEU A 83 -4.17 5.48 -1.79
N MET A 84 -5.17 4.63 -1.97
CA MET A 84 -6.44 4.76 -1.25
C MET A 84 -6.27 4.56 0.27
N SER A 85 -5.40 3.62 0.69
CA SER A 85 -5.02 3.46 2.10
C SER A 85 -4.29 4.68 2.65
N HIS A 86 -3.36 5.26 1.88
CA HIS A 86 -2.72 6.52 2.26
C HIS A 86 -3.73 7.64 2.48
N MET A 87 -4.73 7.80 1.59
CA MET A 87 -5.78 8.81 1.77
C MET A 87 -6.56 8.62 3.08
N SER A 88 -6.87 7.36 3.43
CA SER A 88 -7.58 7.04 4.68
C SER A 88 -6.69 7.23 5.92
N ARG A 89 -5.48 6.69 5.89
CA ARG A 89 -4.56 6.73 7.05
C ARG A 89 -4.04 8.12 7.35
N LEU A 90 -3.67 8.91 6.35
CA LEU A 90 -3.25 10.30 6.54
C LEU A 90 -4.37 11.19 7.08
N SER A 91 -5.64 10.84 6.83
CA SER A 91 -6.78 11.54 7.42
C SER A 91 -6.99 11.17 8.89
N ALA A 92 -6.61 9.95 9.30
CA ALA A 92 -6.69 9.49 10.69
C ALA A 92 -5.49 9.97 11.52
N ASP A 93 -4.29 9.90 10.93
CA ASP A 93 -3.03 10.30 11.56
C ASP A 93 -2.01 10.70 10.47
N PRO A 94 -1.56 11.97 10.44
CA PRO A 94 -0.60 12.46 9.44
C PRO A 94 0.75 11.76 9.45
N GLU A 95 1.12 11.09 10.54
CA GLU A 95 2.37 10.33 10.67
C GLU A 95 2.32 8.94 9.99
N ASN A 96 1.14 8.48 9.56
CA ASN A 96 0.98 7.23 8.83
C ASN A 96 1.41 7.39 7.36
N ARG A 97 2.71 7.46 7.12
CA ARG A 97 3.30 7.73 5.81
C ARG A 97 3.80 6.47 5.08
N ILE A 98 3.68 5.30 5.68
CA ILE A 98 4.09 4.03 5.09
C ILE A 98 2.88 3.13 4.96
N VAL A 99 2.65 2.57 3.78
CA VAL A 99 1.71 1.48 3.52
C VAL A 99 2.50 0.32 2.94
N MET A 100 2.40 -0.83 3.58
CA MET A 100 3.10 -2.05 3.18
C MET A 100 2.09 -3.15 2.86
N HIS A 101 2.29 -3.86 1.76
CA HIS A 101 1.56 -5.08 1.43
C HIS A 101 2.52 -6.27 1.43
N THR A 102 2.14 -7.34 2.10
CA THR A 102 2.95 -8.56 2.21
C THR A 102 2.08 -9.81 2.14
N HIS A 103 2.71 -10.97 1.90
CA HIS A 103 2.04 -12.27 1.90
C HIS A 103 2.53 -13.14 3.08
N PRO A 104 2.17 -12.81 4.34
CA PRO A 104 2.65 -13.56 5.49
C PRO A 104 2.00 -14.94 5.53
N THR A 105 2.81 -15.98 5.33
CA THR A 105 2.37 -17.37 5.09
C THR A 105 1.36 -17.87 6.12
N ASN A 106 1.60 -17.61 7.41
CA ASN A 106 0.72 -18.10 8.47
C ASN A 106 -0.63 -17.39 8.50
N ILE A 107 -0.65 -16.05 8.27
CA ILE A 107 -1.90 -15.30 8.19
C ILE A 107 -2.67 -15.72 6.93
N LEU A 108 -1.98 -15.89 5.82
CA LEU A 108 -2.57 -16.38 4.59
C LEU A 108 -3.21 -17.77 4.79
N ALA A 109 -2.47 -18.72 5.38
CA ALA A 109 -3.00 -20.05 5.71
C ALA A 109 -4.22 -19.98 6.63
N MET A 110 -4.20 -19.07 7.60
CA MET A 110 -5.33 -18.87 8.53
C MET A 110 -6.60 -18.45 7.77
N THR A 111 -6.52 -17.68 6.68
CA THR A 111 -7.70 -17.29 5.90
C THR A 111 -8.41 -18.43 5.18
N PHE A 112 -7.78 -19.60 5.05
CA PHE A 112 -8.41 -20.79 4.45
C PHE A 112 -9.20 -21.65 5.44
N VAL A 113 -8.89 -21.54 6.74
CA VAL A 113 -9.42 -22.45 7.76
C VAL A 113 -10.14 -21.75 8.91
N HIS A 114 -9.94 -20.44 9.06
CA HIS A 114 -10.58 -19.64 10.11
C HIS A 114 -11.79 -18.90 9.58
N ASP A 115 -12.74 -18.60 10.46
CA ASP A 115 -13.82 -17.68 10.17
C ASP A 115 -13.26 -16.30 9.80
N LEU A 116 -13.75 -15.72 8.72
CA LEU A 116 -13.36 -14.38 8.23
C LEU A 116 -14.10 -13.23 8.92
N ASP A 117 -14.84 -13.51 10.02
CA ASP A 117 -15.35 -12.46 10.89
C ASP A 117 -14.20 -11.69 11.56
N GLU A 118 -14.19 -10.38 11.43
CA GLU A 118 -13.10 -9.51 11.92
C GLU A 118 -12.85 -9.66 13.41
N ARG A 119 -13.92 -9.79 14.18
CA ARG A 119 -13.83 -9.90 15.65
C ARG A 119 -13.27 -11.27 16.07
N ALA A 120 -13.71 -12.33 15.41
CA ALA A 120 -13.19 -13.67 15.64
C ALA A 120 -11.72 -13.75 15.23
N PHE A 121 -11.37 -13.23 14.06
CA PHE A 121 -10.00 -13.21 13.53
C PHE A 121 -9.05 -12.41 14.45
N THR A 122 -9.42 -11.19 14.82
CA THR A 122 -8.68 -10.35 15.76
C THR A 122 -8.44 -11.06 17.10
N ARG A 123 -9.49 -11.63 17.69
CA ARG A 123 -9.37 -12.34 18.98
C ARG A 123 -8.43 -13.53 18.90
N THR A 124 -8.43 -14.26 17.80
CA THR A 124 -7.52 -15.37 17.60
C THR A 124 -6.07 -14.91 17.54
N LEU A 125 -5.77 -13.86 16.78
CA LEU A 125 -4.42 -13.27 16.70
C LEU A 125 -3.95 -12.76 18.07
N TRP A 126 -4.80 -12.06 18.81
CA TRP A 126 -4.46 -11.54 20.15
C TRP A 126 -4.19 -12.66 21.17
N ARG A 127 -4.81 -13.85 21.01
CA ARG A 127 -4.56 -15.00 21.88
C ARG A 127 -3.29 -15.76 21.53
N MET A 128 -2.81 -15.65 20.29
CA MET A 128 -1.59 -16.32 19.85
C MET A 128 -0.34 -15.68 20.44
N ILE A 129 -0.32 -14.35 20.57
CA ILE A 129 0.82 -13.61 21.10
C ILE A 129 0.33 -12.31 21.75
N THR A 130 0.77 -12.04 22.96
CA THR A 130 0.34 -10.90 23.79
C THR A 130 0.66 -9.56 23.15
N GLU A 131 1.81 -9.47 22.48
CA GLU A 131 2.27 -8.27 21.79
C GLU A 131 1.33 -7.83 20.68
N CYS A 132 0.62 -8.78 20.04
CA CYS A 132 -0.35 -8.43 18.99
C CYS A 132 -1.46 -7.51 19.52
N MET A 133 -1.96 -7.75 20.73
CA MET A 133 -2.97 -6.87 21.36
C MET A 133 -2.37 -5.51 21.75
N VAL A 134 -1.12 -5.47 22.19
CA VAL A 134 -0.44 -4.23 22.61
C VAL A 134 -0.12 -3.35 21.39
N VAL A 135 0.41 -3.95 20.32
CA VAL A 135 0.83 -3.22 19.11
C VAL A 135 -0.36 -2.85 18.22
N PHE A 136 -1.35 -3.73 18.14
CA PHE A 136 -2.54 -3.58 17.29
C PHE A 136 -3.85 -3.65 18.10
N PRO A 137 -4.06 -2.72 19.04
CA PRO A 137 -5.27 -2.69 19.87
C PRO A 137 -6.53 -2.42 19.05
N ASP A 138 -6.39 -1.81 17.87
CA ASP A 138 -7.50 -1.54 16.96
C ASP A 138 -8.07 -2.84 16.33
N GLY A 139 -7.33 -3.95 16.46
CA GLY A 139 -7.67 -5.18 15.79
C GLY A 139 -7.23 -5.21 14.33
N VAL A 140 -7.83 -6.12 13.58
CA VAL A 140 -7.50 -6.40 12.18
C VAL A 140 -8.76 -6.35 11.34
N GLY A 141 -8.77 -5.51 10.30
CA GLY A 141 -9.79 -5.57 9.26
C GLY A 141 -9.64 -6.86 8.44
N VAL A 142 -10.73 -7.44 8.01
CA VAL A 142 -10.74 -8.64 7.16
C VAL A 142 -11.60 -8.37 5.93
N LEU A 143 -11.05 -8.59 4.75
CA LEU A 143 -11.80 -8.58 3.50
C LEU A 143 -12.01 -10.00 3.00
N PRO A 144 -13.19 -10.31 2.46
CA PRO A 144 -13.42 -11.58 1.78
C PRO A 144 -12.52 -11.68 0.54
N TRP A 145 -12.56 -12.83 -0.14
CA TRP A 145 -11.87 -12.97 -1.42
C TRP A 145 -12.33 -11.87 -2.40
N MET A 146 -11.38 -11.13 -2.94
CA MET A 146 -11.58 -10.09 -3.95
C MET A 146 -10.46 -10.18 -4.98
N LEU A 147 -10.72 -9.72 -6.20
CA LEU A 147 -9.69 -9.67 -7.24
C LEU A 147 -8.65 -8.62 -6.89
N CYS A 148 -7.39 -9.03 -6.77
CA CYS A 148 -6.25 -8.17 -6.47
C CYS A 148 -5.96 -7.19 -7.63
N GLY A 149 -5.29 -6.08 -7.32
CA GLY A 149 -4.93 -5.06 -8.32
C GLY A 149 -6.11 -4.26 -8.86
N THR A 150 -7.31 -4.41 -8.30
CA THR A 150 -8.50 -3.69 -8.73
C THR A 150 -8.82 -2.48 -7.85
N ASN A 151 -9.60 -1.55 -8.38
CA ASN A 151 -10.08 -0.41 -7.61
C ASN A 151 -11.03 -0.84 -6.48
N GLU A 152 -11.80 -1.91 -6.69
CA GLU A 152 -12.75 -2.43 -5.72
C GLU A 152 -12.07 -2.88 -4.44
N ILE A 153 -10.99 -3.66 -4.53
CA ILE A 153 -10.23 -4.07 -3.34
C ILE A 153 -9.52 -2.86 -2.70
N GLY A 154 -9.08 -1.90 -3.52
CA GLY A 154 -8.50 -0.64 -3.04
C GLY A 154 -9.49 0.15 -2.18
N VAL A 155 -10.72 0.34 -2.65
CA VAL A 155 -11.80 1.03 -1.92
C VAL A 155 -12.16 0.28 -0.63
N ALA A 156 -12.33 -1.04 -0.72
CA ALA A 156 -12.67 -1.87 0.44
C ALA A 156 -11.56 -1.84 1.50
N THR A 157 -10.29 -1.89 1.09
CA THR A 157 -9.13 -1.77 1.99
C THR A 157 -9.10 -0.40 2.66
N ALA A 158 -9.24 0.67 1.88
CA ALA A 158 -9.25 2.04 2.39
C ALA A 158 -10.38 2.29 3.42
N GLU A 159 -11.54 1.68 3.23
CA GLU A 159 -12.64 1.75 4.20
C GLU A 159 -12.26 1.11 5.53
N LYS A 160 -11.68 -0.09 5.51
CA LYS A 160 -11.17 -0.77 6.72
C LYS A 160 -10.04 0.03 7.38
N MET A 161 -9.16 0.64 6.59
CA MET A 161 -8.04 1.45 7.05
C MET A 161 -8.46 2.75 7.78
N LYS A 162 -9.71 3.11 7.79
CA LYS A 162 -10.22 4.21 8.64
C LYS A 162 -10.11 3.88 10.13
N SER A 163 -10.27 2.62 10.50
CA SER A 163 -10.32 2.17 11.89
C SER A 163 -9.24 1.17 12.27
N ALA A 164 -8.68 0.42 11.33
CA ALA A 164 -7.66 -0.58 11.57
C ALA A 164 -6.36 -0.25 10.80
N ARG A 165 -5.20 -0.54 11.41
CA ARG A 165 -3.90 -0.38 10.77
C ARG A 165 -3.47 -1.60 9.97
N LEU A 166 -4.14 -2.73 10.17
CA LEU A 166 -3.93 -3.98 9.46
C LEU A 166 -5.22 -4.40 8.76
N VAL A 167 -5.11 -4.84 7.51
CA VAL A 167 -6.25 -5.38 6.75
C VAL A 167 -5.82 -6.65 6.04
N VAL A 168 -6.39 -7.76 6.48
CA VAL A 168 -6.18 -9.06 5.85
C VAL A 168 -7.07 -9.19 4.61
N TRP A 169 -6.47 -9.59 3.51
CA TRP A 169 -7.15 -9.97 2.27
C TRP A 169 -7.22 -11.50 2.21
N ALA A 170 -8.42 -12.04 2.31
CA ALA A 170 -8.62 -13.49 2.30
C ALA A 170 -7.94 -14.13 1.08
N GLN A 171 -7.14 -15.17 1.35
CA GLN A 171 -6.45 -15.97 0.33
C GLN A 171 -5.44 -15.19 -0.54
N HIS A 172 -4.99 -14.00 -0.06
CA HIS A 172 -4.01 -13.20 -0.79
C HIS A 172 -2.90 -12.67 0.13
N GLY A 173 -3.21 -11.89 1.17
CA GLY A 173 -2.17 -11.26 1.98
C GLY A 173 -2.68 -10.29 3.04
N LEU A 174 -1.82 -9.36 3.40
CA LEU A 174 -2.04 -8.34 4.43
C LEU A 174 -1.54 -6.99 3.93
#